data_7c4f6568166debbc15f62c9191a79200
#
_entry.id   7c4f6568166debbc15f62c9191a79200
#
_cell.length_a   1.000
_cell.length_b   1.000
_cell.length_c   1.000
_cell.angle_alpha   90.00
_cell.angle_beta   90.00
_cell.angle_gamma   90.00
#
_symmetry.space_group_name_H-M   'P 1'
#
loop_
_entity.id
_entity.type
_entity.pdbx_description
1 polymer ?
#
loop_
_entity_poly.entity_id
_entity_poly.type
_entity_poly.pdbx_seq_one_letter_code
_entity_poly.pdbx_strand_id
1 'polypeptide(L)'
;SMKEGNNQKWQGDAGLGVIASRLSIQGPLKKNKASFIISGRRTYIDALVKPFVKKSSQFYGSGYYFYDLNAKVNYIFSEKDRLYLSGYFGRDVFDFQNSKQSLRINIPWGNATGTLRWNHVFNQKLFGNTTLVYNDYNFTFNAAQNNIEFKLNSGIRDISLKQDFDLYPYTGHKLRFGGIYTFHKFTPSVVSGKQDSTVFRPNNAQVKYGHEAAVYVQDDWELNDKVKLNAGIRYSWFQQIGPYKKYTTDDNGNRIDSIVYGSGKGVRSYAGLEPRLTVRYAIDDETSIKASVTRNMQYIHLVSNAGTTLPTDIWVPSTYKVRPQISWLYAAGLFKNFRDNMYETSV
;
A
#
# COMPACT_ATOMS: atom_id res chain seq x y z
N SER A 1 -5.20 11.69 0.78
CA SER A 1 -4.17 12.45 0.05
C SER A 1 -3.34 13.26 1.03
N MET A 2 -2.02 13.41 0.79
CA MET A 2 -1.18 14.28 1.59
C MET A 2 -1.66 15.75 1.49
N LYS A 3 -1.58 16.50 2.61
CA LYS A 3 -1.84 17.94 2.65
C LYS A 3 -0.97 18.67 1.62
N GLU A 4 -1.48 19.74 1.05
CA GLU A 4 -0.69 20.65 0.19
C GLU A 4 -0.02 21.72 1.04
N GLY A 5 1.15 22.18 0.60
CA GLY A 5 1.87 23.26 1.23
C GLY A 5 1.15 24.59 1.04
N ASN A 6 1.40 25.52 1.94
CA ASN A 6 0.87 26.87 1.84
C ASN A 6 1.52 27.60 0.65
N ASN A 7 0.73 28.09 -0.29
CA ASN A 7 1.22 28.79 -1.48
C ASN A 7 1.35 30.32 -1.33
N GLN A 8 1.09 30.84 -0.12
CA GLN A 8 1.11 32.29 0.19
C GLN A 8 2.28 32.67 1.09
N LYS A 9 2.50 31.90 2.17
CA LYS A 9 3.49 32.21 3.20
C LYS A 9 4.17 30.96 3.74
N TRP A 10 5.38 31.14 4.24
CA TRP A 10 6.12 30.13 4.97
C TRP A 10 5.46 29.83 6.30
N GLN A 11 5.38 28.56 6.65
CA GLN A 11 4.87 28.08 7.92
C GLN A 11 5.72 26.90 8.38
N GLY A 12 5.95 26.82 9.67
CA GLY A 12 6.60 25.68 10.32
C GLY A 12 5.78 25.21 11.50
N ASP A 13 5.81 23.94 11.75
CA ASP A 13 5.26 23.28 12.93
C ASP A 13 6.28 22.32 13.49
N ALA A 14 6.57 22.43 14.77
CA ALA A 14 7.46 21.53 15.49
C ALA A 14 6.77 21.02 16.74
N GLY A 15 6.85 19.74 16.98
CA GLY A 15 6.31 19.08 18.16
C GLY A 15 7.35 18.20 18.83
N LEU A 16 7.58 18.44 20.11
CA LEU A 16 8.40 17.60 20.97
C LEU A 16 7.47 16.89 21.95
N GLY A 17 7.38 15.58 21.85
CA GLY A 17 6.67 14.73 22.80
C GLY A 17 7.63 13.85 23.59
N VAL A 18 7.14 13.16 24.60
CA VAL A 18 7.96 12.25 25.39
C VAL A 18 8.49 11.07 24.55
N ILE A 19 7.74 10.62 23.56
CA ILE A 19 8.07 9.41 22.78
C ILE A 19 8.59 9.76 21.39
N ALA A 20 8.12 10.84 20.78
CA ALA A 20 8.40 11.20 19.40
C ALA A 20 8.50 12.70 19.18
N SER A 21 9.31 13.09 18.22
CA SER A 21 9.37 14.45 17.67
C SER A 21 8.87 14.49 16.25
N ARG A 22 8.27 15.61 15.87
CA ARG A 22 7.89 15.92 14.49
C ARG A 22 8.33 17.33 14.11
N LEU A 23 8.65 17.48 12.84
CA LEU A 23 8.94 18.78 12.24
C LEU A 23 8.23 18.84 10.89
N SER A 24 7.59 19.96 10.61
CA SER A 24 6.99 20.23 9.30
C SER A 24 7.32 21.65 8.87
N ILE A 25 7.72 21.80 7.61
CA ILE A 25 7.99 23.09 6.97
C ILE A 25 7.23 23.10 5.64
N GLN A 26 6.54 24.19 5.39
CA GLN A 26 5.79 24.40 4.15
C GLN A 26 5.88 25.86 3.71
N GLY A 27 5.74 26.08 2.41
CA GLY A 27 5.77 27.45 1.88
C GLY A 27 5.65 27.51 0.38
N PRO A 28 5.57 28.73 -0.18
CA PRO A 28 5.55 28.94 -1.61
C PRO A 28 6.94 28.74 -2.23
N LEU A 29 7.03 27.94 -3.29
CA LEU A 29 8.13 27.99 -4.25
C LEU A 29 7.92 29.15 -5.23
N LYS A 30 6.65 29.39 -5.60
CA LYS A 30 6.19 30.54 -6.35
C LYS A 30 4.81 30.93 -5.82
N LYS A 31 4.65 32.15 -5.30
CA LYS A 31 3.37 32.61 -4.76
C LYS A 31 2.23 32.36 -5.73
N ASN A 32 1.11 31.85 -5.21
CA ASN A 32 -0.11 31.47 -5.94
C ASN A 32 0.03 30.37 -7.01
N LYS A 33 1.25 29.87 -7.29
CA LYS A 33 1.47 28.89 -8.36
C LYS A 33 2.08 27.58 -7.89
N ALA A 34 3.01 27.64 -6.95
CA ALA A 34 3.72 26.46 -6.50
C ALA A 34 3.97 26.49 -5.00
N SER A 35 3.77 25.37 -4.35
CA SER A 35 4.10 25.21 -2.94
C SER A 35 4.73 23.86 -2.65
N PHE A 36 5.39 23.78 -1.52
CA PHE A 36 5.93 22.54 -1.01
C PHE A 36 5.55 22.36 0.47
N ILE A 37 5.57 21.13 0.91
CA ILE A 37 5.53 20.72 2.30
C ILE A 37 6.50 19.55 2.48
N ILE A 38 7.32 19.64 3.52
CA ILE A 38 8.19 18.55 3.98
C ILE A 38 7.91 18.36 5.46
N SER A 39 7.70 17.12 5.87
CA SER A 39 7.51 16.76 7.27
C SER A 39 8.25 15.48 7.60
N GLY A 40 8.88 15.46 8.76
CA GLY A 40 9.55 14.28 9.29
C GLY A 40 9.14 14.03 10.74
N ARG A 41 9.15 12.79 11.10
CA ARG A 41 8.88 12.32 12.46
C ARG A 41 9.86 11.22 12.83
N ARG A 42 10.29 11.19 14.09
CA ARG A 42 11.06 10.08 14.66
C ARG A 42 10.60 9.80 16.08
N THR A 43 10.49 8.53 16.43
CA THR A 43 10.42 8.08 17.82
C THR A 43 11.82 7.88 18.37
N TYR A 44 12.01 8.11 19.67
CA TYR A 44 13.31 7.98 20.34
C TYR A 44 13.18 7.31 21.72
N ILE A 45 12.17 6.47 21.88
CA ILE A 45 11.97 5.71 23.13
C ILE A 45 13.18 4.80 23.43
N ASP A 46 13.83 4.30 22.38
CA ASP A 46 15.08 3.55 22.45
C ASP A 46 16.18 4.36 23.15
N ALA A 47 16.34 5.63 22.77
CA ALA A 47 17.34 6.53 23.35
C ALA A 47 16.96 6.97 24.77
N LEU A 48 15.66 7.19 25.05
CA LEU A 48 15.18 7.61 26.35
C LEU A 48 15.24 6.51 27.41
N VAL A 49 14.96 5.28 27.04
CA VAL A 49 14.98 4.12 27.95
C VAL A 49 16.42 3.65 28.23
N LYS A 50 17.34 3.81 27.28
CA LYS A 50 18.71 3.34 27.38
C LYS A 50 19.47 3.79 28.65
N PRO A 51 19.37 5.04 29.14
CA PRO A 51 20.04 5.46 30.38
C PRO A 51 19.53 4.74 31.63
N PHE A 52 18.27 4.28 31.62
CA PHE A 52 17.62 3.60 32.76
C PHE A 52 17.86 2.09 32.76
N VAL A 53 18.34 1.52 31.66
CA VAL A 53 18.71 0.11 31.56
C VAL A 53 20.17 -0.05 32.04
N LYS A 54 20.39 -0.83 33.08
CA LYS A 54 21.76 -1.12 33.57
C LYS A 54 22.58 -1.73 32.44
N LYS A 55 23.82 -1.26 32.25
CA LYS A 55 24.78 -1.82 31.27
C LYS A 55 25.05 -3.32 31.47
N SER A 56 24.91 -3.82 32.71
CA SER A 56 24.97 -5.23 33.05
C SER A 56 23.73 -6.04 32.73
N SER A 57 22.62 -5.39 32.33
CA SER A 57 21.43 -6.08 31.90
C SER A 57 21.69 -6.88 30.63
N GLN A 58 21.18 -8.09 30.57
CA GLN A 58 21.29 -8.96 29.40
C GLN A 58 20.58 -8.39 28.17
N PHE A 59 19.63 -7.45 28.35
CA PHE A 59 18.88 -6.81 27.29
C PHE A 59 19.35 -5.38 26.95
N TYR A 60 20.54 -4.98 27.49
CA TYR A 60 21.09 -3.67 27.18
C TYR A 60 21.38 -3.53 25.69
N GLY A 61 20.84 -2.46 25.07
CA GLY A 61 20.95 -2.23 23.64
C GLY A 61 19.72 -2.68 22.82
N SER A 62 18.76 -3.36 23.47
CA SER A 62 17.46 -3.64 22.83
C SER A 62 16.63 -2.36 22.74
N GLY A 63 15.85 -2.24 21.67
CA GLY A 63 15.02 -1.07 21.45
C GLY A 63 14.12 -1.18 20.23
N TYR A 64 13.23 -0.23 20.12
CA TYR A 64 12.36 -0.04 18.95
C TYR A 64 12.28 1.45 18.64
N TYR A 65 12.44 1.79 17.37
CA TYR A 65 12.22 3.14 16.88
C TYR A 65 11.69 3.10 15.45
N PHE A 66 11.00 4.17 15.07
CA PHE A 66 10.68 4.41 13.68
C PHE A 66 10.94 5.87 13.30
N TYR A 67 11.10 6.09 12.03
CA TYR A 67 11.16 7.42 11.44
C TYR A 67 10.46 7.44 10.10
N ASP A 68 9.84 8.57 9.79
CA ASP A 68 9.19 8.79 8.51
C ASP A 68 9.48 10.20 7.98
N LEU A 69 9.50 10.29 6.67
CA LEU A 69 9.65 11.53 5.91
C LEU A 69 8.55 11.59 4.86
N ASN A 70 7.88 12.72 4.80
CA ASN A 70 6.88 13.04 3.80
C ASN A 70 7.30 14.32 3.07
N ALA A 71 7.20 14.33 1.76
CA ALA A 71 7.44 15.51 0.96
C ALA A 71 6.39 15.62 -0.15
N LYS A 72 5.89 16.81 -0.41
CA LYS A 72 5.00 17.08 -1.53
C LYS A 72 5.32 18.45 -2.12
N VAL A 73 5.34 18.48 -3.44
CA VAL A 73 5.43 19.70 -4.25
C VAL A 73 4.23 19.71 -5.18
N ASN A 74 3.61 20.85 -5.34
CA ASN A 74 2.58 21.08 -6.34
C ASN A 74 2.89 22.29 -7.17
N TYR A 75 2.50 22.23 -8.45
CA TYR A 75 2.67 23.31 -9.40
C TYR A 75 1.41 23.49 -10.25
N ILE A 76 0.90 24.72 -10.31
CA ILE A 76 -0.23 25.14 -11.15
C ILE A 76 0.35 25.77 -12.41
N PHE A 77 0.32 25.00 -13.52
CA PHE A 77 0.80 25.49 -14.81
C PHE A 77 -0.19 26.46 -15.44
N SER A 78 -1.49 26.09 -15.37
CA SER A 78 -2.61 26.87 -15.88
C SER A 78 -3.86 26.62 -15.03
N GLU A 79 -4.97 27.24 -15.38
CA GLU A 79 -6.26 26.95 -14.75
C GLU A 79 -6.70 25.50 -14.99
N LYS A 80 -6.21 24.87 -16.06
CA LYS A 80 -6.55 23.53 -16.46
C LYS A 80 -5.54 22.47 -16.02
N ASP A 81 -4.30 22.86 -15.70
CA ASP A 81 -3.20 21.91 -15.49
C ASP A 81 -2.53 22.10 -14.15
N ARG A 82 -2.50 21.04 -13.38
CA ARG A 82 -1.81 20.97 -12.09
C ARG A 82 -0.98 19.69 -12.00
N LEU A 83 0.26 19.84 -11.54
CA LEU A 83 1.17 18.72 -11.30
C LEU A 83 1.46 18.61 -9.81
N TYR A 84 1.49 17.37 -9.33
CA TYR A 84 1.80 17.03 -7.95
C TYR A 84 2.90 15.97 -7.94
N LEU A 85 3.97 16.25 -7.22
CA LEU A 85 4.99 15.27 -6.90
C LEU A 85 4.96 15.04 -5.39
N SER A 86 4.83 13.81 -4.95
CA SER A 86 4.87 13.46 -3.54
C SER A 86 5.73 12.23 -3.29
N GLY A 87 6.38 12.21 -2.15
CA GLY A 87 7.19 11.11 -1.67
C GLY A 87 6.92 10.81 -0.20
N TYR A 88 6.96 9.55 0.11
CA TYR A 88 6.93 9.02 1.47
C TYR A 88 8.09 8.06 1.65
N PHE A 89 8.75 8.14 2.77
CA PHE A 89 9.71 7.15 3.23
C PHE A 89 9.49 6.90 4.71
N GLY A 90 9.30 5.64 5.10
CA GLY A 90 9.14 5.24 6.48
C GLY A 90 9.94 3.98 6.77
N ARG A 91 10.55 3.93 7.95
CA ARG A 91 11.30 2.78 8.41
C ARG A 91 11.12 2.56 9.90
N ASP A 92 10.78 1.35 10.24
CA ASP A 92 10.71 0.82 11.59
C ASP A 92 11.93 -0.08 11.82
N VAL A 93 12.46 -0.07 13.03
CA VAL A 93 13.60 -0.91 13.42
C VAL A 93 13.34 -1.48 14.79
N PHE A 94 13.30 -2.79 14.87
CA PHE A 94 13.28 -3.54 16.11
C PHE A 94 14.64 -4.19 16.32
N ASP A 95 15.31 -3.81 17.42
CA ASP A 95 16.58 -4.39 17.86
C ASP A 95 16.38 -5.14 19.17
N PHE A 96 16.76 -6.40 19.18
CA PHE A 96 16.80 -7.21 20.39
C PHE A 96 18.21 -7.76 20.63
N GLN A 97 18.71 -7.60 21.84
CA GLN A 97 20.01 -8.11 22.24
C GLN A 97 19.89 -8.91 23.54
N ASN A 98 20.54 -10.06 23.59
CA ASN A 98 20.74 -10.83 24.81
C ASN A 98 22.21 -11.18 24.94
N SER A 99 22.95 -10.42 25.79
CA SER A 99 24.39 -10.56 25.95
C SER A 99 24.79 -11.89 26.59
N LYS A 100 23.95 -12.48 27.45
CA LYS A 100 24.22 -13.79 28.06
C LYS A 100 24.24 -14.94 27.06
N GLN A 101 23.38 -14.81 26.00
CA GLN A 101 23.29 -15.82 24.95
C GLN A 101 24.04 -15.42 23.69
N SER A 102 24.74 -14.28 23.69
CA SER A 102 25.36 -13.68 22.50
C SER A 102 24.39 -13.57 21.31
N LEU A 103 23.10 -13.40 21.62
CA LEU A 103 22.02 -13.32 20.61
C LEU A 103 21.72 -11.87 20.28
N ARG A 104 21.71 -11.56 18.98
CA ARG A 104 21.25 -10.29 18.44
C ARG A 104 20.23 -10.54 17.34
N ILE A 105 19.08 -9.87 17.43
CA ILE A 105 18.05 -9.88 16.39
C ILE A 105 17.79 -8.43 16.00
N ASN A 106 17.83 -8.15 14.69
CA ASN A 106 17.53 -6.84 14.12
C ASN A 106 16.52 -7.04 12.98
N ILE A 107 15.39 -6.39 13.10
CA ILE A 107 14.29 -6.48 12.14
C ILE A 107 13.95 -5.06 11.66
N PRO A 108 14.60 -4.55 10.61
CA PRO A 108 14.16 -3.33 9.92
C PRO A 108 13.11 -3.68 8.85
N TRP A 109 12.01 -2.91 8.83
CA TRP A 109 11.05 -2.94 7.74
C TRP A 109 10.63 -1.52 7.37
N GLY A 110 10.13 -1.34 6.17
CA GLY A 110 9.74 -0.01 5.74
C GLY A 110 9.18 0.06 4.34
N ASN A 111 8.76 1.25 4.00
CA ASN A 111 8.15 1.55 2.71
C ASN A 111 8.69 2.87 2.14
N ALA A 112 8.94 2.88 0.84
CA ALA A 112 9.26 4.07 0.06
C ALA A 112 8.23 4.21 -1.07
N THR A 113 7.56 5.35 -1.14
CA THR A 113 6.56 5.61 -2.19
C THR A 113 6.84 6.95 -2.85
N GLY A 114 6.88 6.95 -4.18
CA GLY A 114 6.92 8.14 -5.02
C GLY A 114 5.67 8.24 -5.87
N THR A 115 5.05 9.41 -5.97
CA THR A 115 3.85 9.62 -6.78
C THR A 115 3.98 10.89 -7.57
N LEU A 116 3.80 10.78 -8.89
CA LEU A 116 3.63 11.89 -9.80
C LEU A 116 2.19 11.88 -10.31
N ARG A 117 1.45 12.97 -10.08
CA ARG A 117 0.07 13.12 -10.55
C ARG A 117 -0.08 14.37 -11.37
N TRP A 118 -0.62 14.21 -12.56
CA TRP A 118 -1.08 15.29 -13.40
C TRP A 118 -2.60 15.32 -13.41
N ASN A 119 -3.17 16.45 -13.01
CA ASN A 119 -4.60 16.73 -13.09
C ASN A 119 -4.84 17.67 -14.25
N HIS A 120 -5.74 17.30 -15.16
CA HIS A 120 -6.12 18.08 -16.32
C HIS A 120 -7.64 18.30 -16.40
N VAL A 121 -8.04 19.54 -16.62
CA VAL A 121 -9.43 19.94 -16.83
C VAL A 121 -9.65 20.08 -18.34
N PHE A 122 -10.25 19.07 -18.98
CA PHE A 122 -10.54 19.12 -20.42
C PHE A 122 -11.60 20.17 -20.74
N ASN A 123 -12.68 20.18 -19.96
CA ASN A 123 -13.77 21.16 -20.05
C ASN A 123 -14.54 21.18 -18.72
N GLN A 124 -15.65 21.92 -18.66
CA GLN A 124 -16.46 22.07 -17.45
C GLN A 124 -17.08 20.76 -16.93
N LYS A 125 -17.13 19.71 -17.76
CA LYS A 125 -17.77 18.43 -17.44
C LYS A 125 -16.77 17.27 -17.33
N LEU A 126 -15.59 17.38 -17.89
CA LEU A 126 -14.60 16.29 -17.94
C LEU A 126 -13.28 16.68 -17.30
N PHE A 127 -12.89 15.89 -16.31
CA PHE A 127 -11.65 15.99 -15.55
C PHE A 127 -10.86 14.69 -15.69
N GLY A 128 -9.55 14.80 -15.77
CA GLY A 128 -8.66 13.65 -15.85
C GLY A 128 -7.54 13.71 -14.82
N ASN A 129 -7.15 12.55 -14.30
CA ASN A 129 -6.01 12.37 -13.42
C ASN A 129 -5.11 11.27 -13.96
N THR A 130 -3.91 11.61 -14.39
CA THR A 130 -2.86 10.64 -14.71
C THR A 130 -1.94 10.53 -13.51
N THR A 131 -1.73 9.32 -13.01
CA THR A 131 -0.94 9.08 -11.81
C THR A 131 0.07 7.98 -12.05
N LEU A 132 1.37 8.29 -11.88
CA LEU A 132 2.46 7.33 -11.85
C LEU A 132 2.85 7.11 -10.39
N VAL A 133 2.94 5.86 -9.95
CA VAL A 133 3.33 5.48 -8.59
C VAL A 133 4.49 4.50 -8.64
N TYR A 134 5.50 4.77 -7.84
CA TYR A 134 6.52 3.81 -7.46
C TYR A 134 6.35 3.46 -5.99
N ASN A 135 6.38 2.18 -5.65
CA ASN A 135 6.30 1.70 -4.29
C ASN A 135 7.32 0.58 -4.06
N ASP A 136 8.04 0.63 -2.94
CA ASP A 136 9.01 -0.39 -2.54
C ASP A 136 8.84 -0.67 -1.04
N TYR A 137 8.23 -1.80 -0.73
CA TYR A 137 8.15 -2.32 0.62
C TYR A 137 9.17 -3.44 0.80
N ASN A 138 9.94 -3.39 1.87
CA ASN A 138 10.86 -4.45 2.23
C ASN A 138 10.98 -4.62 3.74
N PHE A 139 11.26 -5.84 4.14
CA PHE A 139 11.75 -6.14 5.47
C PHE A 139 12.98 -7.03 5.42
N THR A 140 13.78 -6.95 6.46
CA THR A 140 14.92 -7.83 6.70
C THR A 140 14.81 -8.39 8.11
N PHE A 141 15.01 -9.68 8.26
CA PHE A 141 15.22 -10.31 9.54
C PHE A 141 16.70 -10.74 9.62
N ASN A 142 17.44 -10.14 10.55
CA ASN A 142 18.82 -10.50 10.83
C ASN A 142 18.87 -11.12 12.22
N ALA A 143 19.43 -12.30 12.35
CA ALA A 143 19.73 -12.93 13.63
C ALA A 143 21.21 -13.33 13.64
N ALA A 144 21.88 -13.03 14.72
CA ALA A 144 23.27 -13.42 14.94
C ALA A 144 23.43 -14.01 16.34
N GLN A 145 24.11 -15.14 16.43
CA GLN A 145 24.49 -15.78 17.71
C GLN A 145 25.90 -16.37 17.58
N ASN A 146 26.80 -15.91 18.43
CA ASN A 146 28.22 -16.24 18.33
C ASN A 146 28.74 -15.95 16.91
N ASN A 147 29.22 -16.98 16.19
CA ASN A 147 29.81 -16.91 14.87
C ASN A 147 28.80 -17.22 13.75
N ILE A 148 27.51 -17.42 14.10
CA ILE A 148 26.45 -17.75 13.14
C ILE A 148 25.59 -16.51 12.88
N GLU A 149 25.46 -16.15 11.63
CA GLU A 149 24.55 -15.10 11.18
C GLU A 149 23.49 -15.70 10.25
N PHE A 150 22.25 -15.27 10.43
CA PHE A 150 21.12 -15.62 9.58
C PHE A 150 20.49 -14.33 9.09
N LYS A 151 20.25 -14.26 7.78
CA LYS A 151 19.59 -13.11 7.17
C LYS A 151 18.48 -13.58 6.23
N LEU A 152 17.29 -13.02 6.41
CA LEU A 152 16.15 -13.22 5.55
C LEU A 152 15.67 -11.85 5.04
N ASN A 153 15.53 -11.72 3.72
CA ASN A 153 14.97 -10.51 3.09
C ASN A 153 13.70 -10.88 2.32
N SER A 154 12.69 -10.05 2.43
CA SER A 154 11.49 -10.13 1.61
C SER A 154 10.97 -8.74 1.26
N GLY A 155 10.22 -8.65 0.17
CA GLY A 155 9.64 -7.37 -0.24
C GLY A 155 8.82 -7.46 -1.50
N ILE A 156 8.14 -6.36 -1.78
CA ILE A 156 7.38 -6.12 -3.01
C ILE A 156 7.72 -4.74 -3.55
N ARG A 157 7.95 -4.66 -4.86
CA ARG A 157 8.16 -3.42 -5.57
C ARG A 157 7.16 -3.30 -6.70
N ASP A 158 6.50 -2.16 -6.78
CA ASP A 158 5.45 -1.89 -7.74
C ASP A 158 5.75 -0.62 -8.52
N ILE A 159 5.42 -0.65 -9.81
CA ILE A 159 5.35 0.54 -10.66
C ILE A 159 3.96 0.54 -11.28
N SER A 160 3.17 1.57 -10.98
CA SER A 160 1.79 1.67 -11.43
C SER A 160 1.54 2.93 -12.24
N LEU A 161 0.83 2.79 -13.35
CA LEU A 161 0.25 3.89 -14.11
C LEU A 161 -1.27 3.81 -14.00
N LYS A 162 -1.89 4.88 -13.56
CA LYS A 162 -3.35 4.98 -13.41
C LYS A 162 -3.86 6.19 -14.16
N GLN A 163 -4.94 6.00 -14.91
CA GLN A 163 -5.69 7.05 -15.57
C GLN A 163 -7.13 7.00 -15.08
N ASP A 164 -7.59 8.09 -14.49
CA ASP A 164 -8.97 8.29 -14.04
C ASP A 164 -9.60 9.45 -14.80
N PHE A 165 -10.88 9.30 -15.14
CA PHE A 165 -11.71 10.37 -15.67
C PHE A 165 -12.98 10.51 -14.82
N ASP A 166 -13.31 11.74 -14.45
CA ASP A 166 -14.59 12.12 -13.85
C ASP A 166 -15.36 12.94 -14.90
N LEU A 167 -16.54 12.44 -15.31
CA LEU A 167 -17.42 13.06 -16.28
C LEU A 167 -18.78 13.39 -15.64
N TYR A 168 -19.23 14.61 -15.80
CA TYR A 168 -20.53 15.13 -15.38
C TYR A 168 -21.38 15.42 -16.61
N PRO A 169 -22.02 14.40 -17.25
CA PRO A 169 -22.70 14.59 -18.53
C PRO A 169 -23.90 15.51 -18.39
N TYR A 170 -24.71 15.32 -17.35
CA TYR A 170 -25.88 16.13 -17.00
C TYR A 170 -26.18 15.99 -15.50
N THR A 171 -27.11 16.79 -15.00
CA THR A 171 -27.51 16.82 -13.58
C THR A 171 -27.91 15.43 -13.08
N GLY A 172 -27.46 15.06 -11.90
CA GLY A 172 -27.76 13.76 -11.26
C GLY A 172 -26.84 12.61 -11.66
N HIS A 173 -25.90 12.79 -12.61
CA HIS A 173 -24.94 11.77 -13.00
C HIS A 173 -23.50 12.21 -12.77
N LYS A 174 -22.74 11.35 -12.12
CA LYS A 174 -21.28 11.47 -12.01
C LYS A 174 -20.64 10.17 -12.45
N LEU A 175 -20.24 10.14 -13.71
CA LEU A 175 -19.58 9.01 -14.31
C LEU A 175 -18.08 9.05 -14.01
N ARG A 176 -17.55 7.97 -13.44
CA ARG A 176 -16.12 7.76 -13.26
C ARG A 176 -15.67 6.54 -14.05
N PHE A 177 -14.65 6.69 -14.88
CA PHE A 177 -14.08 5.58 -15.63
C PHE A 177 -12.56 5.73 -15.73
N GLY A 178 -11.88 4.62 -15.99
CA GLY A 178 -10.45 4.66 -16.10
C GLY A 178 -9.81 3.28 -16.18
N GLY A 179 -8.49 3.29 -16.05
CA GLY A 179 -7.67 2.09 -16.05
C GLY A 179 -6.46 2.22 -15.15
N ILE A 180 -5.97 1.09 -14.72
CA ILE A 180 -4.73 0.97 -13.97
C ILE A 180 -3.93 -0.20 -14.54
N TYR A 181 -2.62 0.00 -14.62
CA TYR A 181 -1.66 -1.03 -14.90
C TYR A 181 -0.56 -0.98 -13.83
N THR A 182 -0.18 -2.14 -13.31
CA THR A 182 0.88 -2.30 -12.32
C THR A 182 1.81 -3.42 -12.72
N PHE A 183 3.11 -3.12 -12.72
CA PHE A 183 4.16 -4.10 -12.78
C PHE A 183 4.68 -4.41 -11.38
N HIS A 184 4.65 -5.69 -11.00
CA HIS A 184 5.04 -6.19 -9.70
C HIS A 184 6.35 -6.96 -9.76
N LYS A 185 7.22 -6.72 -8.77
CA LYS A 185 8.38 -7.56 -8.47
C LYS A 185 8.28 -8.04 -7.03
N PHE A 186 8.10 -9.35 -6.86
CA PHE A 186 8.06 -9.99 -5.55
C PHE A 186 9.40 -10.61 -5.25
N THR A 187 9.99 -10.22 -4.14
CA THR A 187 11.14 -10.88 -3.55
C THR A 187 10.61 -11.69 -2.35
N PRO A 188 10.21 -12.97 -2.56
CA PRO A 188 9.80 -13.82 -1.44
C PRO A 188 11.00 -14.01 -0.52
N SER A 189 10.99 -14.78 0.49
CA SER A 189 12.11 -14.89 1.42
C SER A 189 13.41 -15.35 0.74
N VAL A 190 14.40 -14.46 0.66
CA VAL A 190 15.77 -14.78 0.30
C VAL A 190 16.56 -14.99 1.57
N VAL A 191 17.00 -16.23 1.80
CA VAL A 191 17.75 -16.63 3.00
C VAL A 191 19.24 -16.68 2.68
N SER A 192 20.04 -16.14 3.58
CA SER A 192 21.49 -16.37 3.62
C SER A 192 21.95 -16.63 5.05
N GLY A 193 22.90 -17.51 5.22
CA GLY A 193 23.56 -17.78 6.48
C GLY A 193 25.06 -17.57 6.34
N LYS A 194 25.72 -17.25 7.44
CA LYS A 194 27.18 -17.17 7.53
C LYS A 194 27.60 -17.85 8.81
N GLN A 195 28.63 -18.67 8.72
CA GLN A 195 29.31 -19.25 9.88
C GLN A 195 30.79 -19.00 9.69
N ASP A 196 31.39 -18.25 10.62
CA ASP A 196 32.75 -17.74 10.52
C ASP A 196 32.97 -16.96 9.21
N SER A 197 33.84 -17.45 8.33
CA SER A 197 34.09 -16.87 6.99
C SER A 197 33.25 -17.49 5.87
N THR A 198 32.52 -18.57 6.16
CA THR A 198 31.74 -19.32 5.14
C THR A 198 30.33 -18.76 5.00
N VAL A 199 29.96 -18.37 3.79
CA VAL A 199 28.61 -17.88 3.47
C VAL A 199 27.79 -18.99 2.81
N PHE A 200 26.65 -19.29 3.40
CA PHE A 200 25.67 -20.24 2.88
C PHE A 200 24.49 -19.47 2.28
N ARG A 201 24.09 -19.86 1.08
CA ARG A 201 22.85 -19.38 0.45
C ARG A 201 21.97 -20.59 0.11
N PRO A 202 21.28 -21.16 1.11
CA PRO A 202 20.60 -22.45 0.95
C PRO A 202 19.41 -22.40 0.03
N ASN A 203 19.03 -21.22 -0.42
CA ASN A 203 17.76 -21.03 -1.08
C ASN A 203 17.91 -20.18 -2.34
N ASN A 204 17.57 -20.77 -3.47
CA ASN A 204 17.33 -20.09 -4.74
C ASN A 204 15.87 -19.58 -4.77
N ALA A 205 15.46 -18.78 -3.78
CA ALA A 205 14.11 -18.21 -3.80
C ALA A 205 13.97 -17.38 -5.06
N GLN A 206 13.07 -17.85 -5.95
CA GLN A 206 12.85 -17.21 -7.22
C GLN A 206 12.11 -15.89 -7.01
N VAL A 207 12.72 -14.80 -7.41
CA VAL A 207 12.02 -13.53 -7.59
C VAL A 207 10.90 -13.78 -8.60
N LYS A 208 9.70 -13.32 -8.29
CA LYS A 208 8.53 -13.47 -9.15
C LYS A 208 8.13 -12.11 -9.69
N TYR A 209 7.62 -12.12 -10.90
CA TYR A 209 7.14 -10.91 -11.57
C TYR A 209 5.70 -11.11 -12.02
N GLY A 210 4.96 -10.02 -12.08
CA GLY A 210 3.58 -10.04 -12.54
C GLY A 210 3.15 -8.72 -13.13
N HIS A 211 2.22 -8.82 -14.07
CA HIS A 211 1.44 -7.72 -14.59
C HIS A 211 0.05 -7.77 -13.97
N GLU A 212 -0.45 -6.66 -13.51
CA GLU A 212 -1.83 -6.48 -13.10
C GLU A 212 -2.41 -5.31 -13.88
N ALA A 213 -3.58 -5.49 -14.48
CA ALA A 213 -4.30 -4.45 -15.17
C ALA A 213 -5.77 -4.49 -14.83
N ALA A 214 -6.42 -3.33 -14.85
CA ALA A 214 -7.87 -3.27 -14.76
C ALA A 214 -8.40 -2.04 -15.48
N VAL A 215 -9.62 -2.18 -15.99
CA VAL A 215 -10.44 -1.09 -16.50
C VAL A 215 -11.76 -1.06 -15.74
N TYR A 216 -12.33 0.09 -15.56
CA TYR A 216 -13.57 0.24 -14.80
C TYR A 216 -14.40 1.41 -15.27
N VAL A 217 -15.70 1.29 -15.03
CA VAL A 217 -16.69 2.35 -15.16
C VAL A 217 -17.66 2.27 -13.99
N GLN A 218 -18.03 3.42 -13.47
CA GLN A 218 -18.95 3.56 -12.35
C GLN A 218 -19.75 4.84 -12.53
N ASP A 219 -21.06 4.79 -12.24
CA ASP A 219 -21.94 5.94 -12.21
C ASP A 219 -22.52 6.14 -10.81
N ASP A 220 -22.40 7.35 -10.30
CA ASP A 220 -23.13 7.85 -9.14
C ASP A 220 -24.38 8.57 -9.68
N TRP A 221 -25.53 7.92 -9.64
CA TRP A 221 -26.78 8.38 -10.21
C TRP A 221 -27.78 8.77 -9.14
N GLU A 222 -28.21 10.03 -9.18
CA GLU A 222 -29.32 10.54 -8.39
C GLU A 222 -30.62 10.40 -9.21
N LEU A 223 -31.32 9.25 -9.03
CA LEU A 223 -32.55 8.97 -9.76
C LEU A 223 -33.65 10.01 -9.45
N ASN A 224 -33.77 10.37 -8.19
CA ASN A 224 -34.64 11.38 -7.63
C ASN A 224 -34.17 11.76 -6.22
N ASP A 225 -34.89 12.64 -5.54
CA ASP A 225 -34.52 13.12 -4.19
C ASP A 225 -34.43 12.00 -3.15
N LYS A 226 -35.16 10.89 -3.35
CA LYS A 226 -35.18 9.75 -2.43
C LYS A 226 -34.22 8.63 -2.78
N VAL A 227 -33.90 8.43 -4.06
CA VAL A 227 -33.13 7.28 -4.53
C VAL A 227 -31.83 7.71 -5.17
N LYS A 228 -30.72 7.25 -4.58
CA LYS A 228 -29.37 7.36 -5.16
C LYS A 228 -28.82 5.97 -5.42
N LEU A 229 -28.26 5.79 -6.60
CA LEU A 229 -27.68 4.55 -7.07
C LEU A 229 -26.20 4.76 -7.38
N ASN A 230 -25.33 3.90 -6.86
CA ASN A 230 -23.96 3.81 -7.30
C ASN A 230 -23.78 2.44 -7.95
N ALA A 231 -23.60 2.41 -9.25
CA ALA A 231 -23.43 1.18 -10.02
C ALA A 231 -22.11 1.20 -10.78
N GLY A 232 -21.39 0.11 -10.78
CA GLY A 232 -20.12 0.04 -11.48
C GLY A 232 -19.69 -1.38 -11.80
N ILE A 233 -18.78 -1.48 -12.75
CA ILE A 233 -18.14 -2.72 -13.13
C ILE A 233 -16.66 -2.46 -13.34
N ARG A 234 -15.84 -3.38 -12.84
CA ARG A 234 -14.40 -3.44 -13.07
C ARG A 234 -14.06 -4.78 -13.71
N TYR A 235 -13.24 -4.79 -14.73
CA TYR A 235 -12.59 -5.98 -15.25
C TYR A 235 -11.13 -5.92 -14.85
N SER A 236 -10.67 -6.92 -14.11
CA SER A 236 -9.27 -7.04 -13.69
C SER A 236 -8.61 -8.27 -14.31
N TRP A 237 -7.33 -8.14 -14.58
CA TRP A 237 -6.49 -9.17 -15.15
C TRP A 237 -5.13 -9.18 -14.46
N PHE A 238 -4.61 -10.36 -14.19
CA PHE A 238 -3.29 -10.60 -13.62
C PHE A 238 -2.56 -11.67 -14.39
N GLN A 239 -1.26 -11.50 -14.63
CA GLN A 239 -0.40 -12.48 -15.25
C GLN A 239 0.92 -12.59 -14.49
N GLN A 240 1.20 -13.78 -13.94
CA GLN A 240 2.55 -14.12 -13.52
C GLN A 240 3.42 -14.32 -14.76
N ILE A 241 4.64 -13.73 -14.76
CA ILE A 241 5.62 -13.84 -15.85
C ILE A 241 6.96 -14.38 -15.34
N GLY A 242 7.77 -14.89 -16.30
CA GLY A 242 9.16 -15.28 -16.06
C GLY A 242 10.13 -14.10 -15.92
N PRO A 243 11.38 -14.36 -15.46
CA PRO A 243 11.98 -15.70 -15.40
C PRO A 243 11.40 -16.55 -14.26
N TYR A 244 11.02 -17.78 -14.57
CA TYR A 244 10.42 -18.69 -13.60
C TYR A 244 10.67 -20.16 -13.98
N LYS A 245 11.04 -20.99 -13.00
CA LYS A 245 11.15 -22.45 -13.19
C LYS A 245 10.02 -23.13 -12.43
N LYS A 246 9.10 -23.75 -13.18
CA LYS A 246 8.01 -24.55 -12.65
C LYS A 246 8.46 -25.99 -12.51
N TYR A 247 8.31 -26.57 -11.34
CA TYR A 247 8.58 -27.99 -11.08
C TYR A 247 7.28 -28.79 -11.08
N THR A 248 7.26 -29.91 -11.74
CA THR A 248 6.27 -30.95 -11.59
C THR A 248 6.76 -31.94 -10.55
N THR A 249 5.91 -32.34 -9.65
CA THR A 249 6.22 -33.29 -8.58
C THR A 249 5.35 -34.53 -8.71
N ASP A 250 5.88 -35.69 -8.30
CA ASP A 250 5.10 -36.90 -8.10
C ASP A 250 4.23 -36.81 -6.81
N ASP A 251 3.47 -37.86 -6.54
CA ASP A 251 2.58 -37.94 -5.36
C ASP A 251 3.37 -37.93 -4.03
N ASN A 252 4.64 -38.28 -4.05
CA ASN A 252 5.54 -38.26 -2.90
C ASN A 252 6.27 -36.91 -2.74
N GLY A 253 6.00 -35.93 -3.63
CA GLY A 253 6.61 -34.61 -3.59
C GLY A 253 8.00 -34.51 -4.26
N ASN A 254 8.51 -35.60 -4.91
CA ASN A 254 9.78 -35.59 -5.63
C ASN A 254 9.62 -34.85 -6.97
N ARG A 255 10.65 -34.10 -7.34
CA ARG A 255 10.67 -33.38 -8.62
C ARG A 255 10.94 -34.32 -9.75
N ILE A 256 9.97 -34.49 -10.65
CA ILE A 256 10.06 -35.37 -11.81
C ILE A 256 10.35 -34.62 -13.11
N ASP A 257 9.95 -33.36 -13.22
CA ASP A 257 10.15 -32.55 -14.41
C ASP A 257 10.19 -31.04 -14.07
N SER A 258 10.65 -30.22 -15.02
CA SER A 258 10.63 -28.79 -14.87
C SER A 258 10.46 -28.05 -16.19
N ILE A 259 9.63 -27.01 -16.17
CA ILE A 259 9.42 -26.11 -17.31
C ILE A 259 10.07 -24.75 -16.96
N VAL A 260 10.94 -24.27 -17.85
CA VAL A 260 11.63 -22.98 -17.71
C VAL A 260 10.90 -21.93 -18.56
N TYR A 261 10.45 -20.89 -17.91
CA TYR A 261 9.87 -19.70 -18.55
C TYR A 261 10.93 -18.60 -18.57
N GLY A 262 11.32 -18.15 -19.75
CA GLY A 262 12.24 -17.02 -19.92
C GLY A 262 11.65 -15.69 -19.46
N SER A 263 12.48 -14.64 -19.40
CA SER A 263 12.06 -13.30 -18.98
C SER A 263 10.88 -12.80 -19.81
N GLY A 264 9.86 -12.26 -19.13
CA GLY A 264 8.63 -11.73 -19.75
C GLY A 264 7.65 -12.78 -20.30
N LYS A 265 8.00 -14.08 -20.31
CA LYS A 265 7.08 -15.13 -20.76
C LYS A 265 5.97 -15.37 -19.74
N GLY A 266 4.71 -15.43 -20.22
CA GLY A 266 3.56 -15.70 -19.36
C GLY A 266 3.62 -17.10 -18.75
N VAL A 267 3.41 -17.19 -17.45
CA VAL A 267 3.37 -18.45 -16.67
C VAL A 267 1.94 -18.86 -16.36
N ARG A 268 1.16 -17.94 -15.84
CA ARG A 268 -0.25 -18.13 -15.48
C ARG A 268 -0.99 -16.80 -15.51
N SER A 269 -2.21 -16.83 -16.07
CA SER A 269 -3.10 -15.65 -16.09
C SER A 269 -4.40 -15.94 -15.35
N TYR A 270 -4.96 -14.88 -14.78
CA TYR A 270 -6.27 -14.84 -14.14
C TYR A 270 -6.97 -13.55 -14.52
N ALA A 271 -8.30 -13.61 -14.64
CA ALA A 271 -9.11 -12.43 -14.91
C ALA A 271 -10.49 -12.58 -14.29
N GLY A 272 -11.19 -11.47 -14.10
CA GLY A 272 -12.56 -11.51 -13.64
C GLY A 272 -13.27 -10.16 -13.66
N LEU A 273 -14.59 -10.25 -13.63
CA LEU A 273 -15.49 -9.11 -13.50
C LEU A 273 -15.78 -8.86 -12.02
N GLU A 274 -15.74 -7.61 -11.63
CA GLU A 274 -15.96 -7.12 -10.28
C GLU A 274 -17.12 -6.10 -10.29
N PRO A 275 -18.40 -6.59 -10.35
CA PRO A 275 -19.55 -5.72 -10.24
C PRO A 275 -19.69 -5.15 -8.84
N ARG A 276 -20.22 -3.94 -8.76
CA ARG A 276 -20.58 -3.25 -7.53
C ARG A 276 -21.87 -2.49 -7.71
N LEU A 277 -22.72 -2.56 -6.70
CA LEU A 277 -23.98 -1.87 -6.67
C LEU A 277 -24.25 -1.39 -5.24
N THR A 278 -24.56 -0.12 -5.09
CA THR A 278 -25.04 0.45 -3.83
C THR A 278 -26.30 1.25 -4.11
N VAL A 279 -27.32 1.02 -3.31
CA VAL A 279 -28.59 1.75 -3.35
C VAL A 279 -28.76 2.46 -2.02
N ARG A 280 -29.11 3.74 -2.07
CA ARG A 280 -29.58 4.50 -0.91
C ARG A 280 -31.03 4.91 -1.18
N TYR A 281 -31.90 4.62 -0.22
CA TYR A 281 -33.29 5.07 -0.23
C TYR A 281 -33.53 5.97 0.99
N ALA A 282 -33.88 7.22 0.76
CA ALA A 282 -34.32 8.15 1.80
C ALA A 282 -35.80 7.89 2.08
N ILE A 283 -36.13 7.45 3.28
CA ILE A 283 -37.50 7.24 3.73
C ILE A 283 -38.14 8.61 3.96
N ASP A 284 -37.41 9.47 4.67
CA ASP A 284 -37.72 10.86 4.97
C ASP A 284 -36.40 11.68 5.02
N ASP A 285 -36.46 12.95 5.43
CA ASP A 285 -35.31 13.86 5.49
C ASP A 285 -34.26 13.44 6.53
N GLU A 286 -34.65 12.68 7.53
CA GLU A 286 -33.80 12.23 8.62
C GLU A 286 -33.40 10.77 8.54
N THR A 287 -34.12 9.95 7.75
CA THR A 287 -33.99 8.50 7.75
C THR A 287 -33.65 7.95 6.38
N SER A 288 -32.61 7.12 6.28
CA SER A 288 -32.27 6.43 5.02
C SER A 288 -31.80 5.00 5.25
N ILE A 289 -32.08 4.15 4.28
CA ILE A 289 -31.58 2.77 4.18
C ILE A 289 -30.52 2.74 3.06
N LYS A 290 -29.44 2.01 3.31
CA LYS A 290 -28.43 1.69 2.30
C LYS A 290 -28.27 0.18 2.19
N ALA A 291 -28.14 -0.30 0.96
CA ALA A 291 -27.76 -1.69 0.70
C ALA A 291 -26.69 -1.72 -0.39
N SER A 292 -25.75 -2.65 -0.26
CA SER A 292 -24.69 -2.78 -1.26
C SER A 292 -24.29 -4.23 -1.49
N VAL A 293 -23.85 -4.51 -2.69
CA VAL A 293 -23.18 -5.75 -3.09
C VAL A 293 -21.95 -5.42 -3.90
N THR A 294 -20.84 -6.07 -3.57
CA THR A 294 -19.57 -5.88 -4.26
C THR A 294 -18.87 -7.22 -4.40
N ARG A 295 -18.38 -7.50 -5.62
CA ARG A 295 -17.45 -8.58 -5.87
C ARG A 295 -16.04 -8.02 -6.04
N ASN A 296 -15.06 -8.63 -5.39
CA ASN A 296 -13.65 -8.24 -5.50
C ASN A 296 -12.77 -9.46 -5.81
N MET A 297 -11.69 -9.22 -6.55
CA MET A 297 -10.63 -10.19 -6.79
C MET A 297 -9.30 -9.66 -6.24
N GLN A 298 -8.52 -10.53 -5.60
CA GLN A 298 -7.21 -10.21 -5.06
C GLN A 298 -6.17 -11.17 -5.62
N TYR A 299 -5.12 -10.62 -6.22
CA TYR A 299 -4.05 -11.37 -6.88
C TYR A 299 -2.74 -11.41 -6.07
N ILE A 300 -2.65 -10.60 -5.03
CA ILE A 300 -1.49 -10.48 -4.15
C ILE A 300 -1.91 -10.94 -2.75
N HIS A 301 -1.14 -11.86 -2.18
CA HIS A 301 -1.49 -12.50 -0.91
C HIS A 301 -0.39 -12.27 0.11
N LEU A 302 -0.79 -11.99 1.35
CA LEU A 302 0.09 -12.01 2.50
C LEU A 302 0.05 -13.41 3.12
N VAL A 303 1.17 -14.08 3.13
CA VAL A 303 1.34 -15.38 3.78
C VAL A 303 1.87 -15.16 5.18
N SER A 304 1.03 -15.43 6.17
CA SER A 304 1.36 -15.37 7.59
C SER A 304 1.34 -16.76 8.19
N ASN A 305 2.30 -17.06 9.07
CA ASN A 305 2.35 -18.30 9.85
C ASN A 305 1.73 -18.13 11.26
N ALA A 306 1.30 -16.91 11.59
CA ALA A 306 0.72 -16.58 12.89
C ALA A 306 -0.75 -16.15 12.72
N GLY A 307 -1.53 -16.23 13.79
CA GLY A 307 -2.91 -15.73 13.81
C GLY A 307 -3.02 -14.20 13.70
N THR A 308 -1.90 -13.48 13.75
CA THR A 308 -1.78 -12.02 13.56
C THR A 308 -0.75 -11.72 12.49
N THR A 309 -0.93 -10.62 11.75
CA THR A 309 0.08 -10.14 10.79
C THR A 309 1.33 -9.66 11.50
N LEU A 310 2.48 -10.09 11.00
CA LEU A 310 3.81 -9.68 11.47
C LEU A 310 4.56 -8.96 10.35
N PRO A 311 5.51 -8.08 10.69
CA PRO A 311 6.38 -7.44 9.67
C PRO A 311 7.15 -8.46 8.82
N THR A 312 7.33 -9.68 9.34
CA THR A 312 8.03 -10.80 8.68
C THR A 312 7.16 -11.61 7.72
N ASP A 313 5.89 -11.28 7.58
CA ASP A 313 4.98 -11.95 6.65
C ASP A 313 5.39 -11.72 5.20
N ILE A 314 5.13 -12.70 4.35
CA ILE A 314 5.67 -12.76 2.99
C ILE A 314 4.59 -12.43 1.98
N TRP A 315 4.87 -11.48 1.10
CA TRP A 315 4.03 -11.16 -0.03
C TRP A 315 4.28 -12.10 -1.21
N VAL A 316 3.23 -12.74 -1.70
CA VAL A 316 3.30 -13.65 -2.84
C VAL A 316 2.20 -13.34 -3.86
N PRO A 317 2.51 -13.45 -5.17
CA PRO A 317 1.49 -13.31 -6.20
C PRO A 317 0.65 -14.57 -6.35
N SER A 318 -0.49 -14.44 -6.98
CA SER A 318 -1.22 -15.57 -7.52
C SER A 318 -0.36 -16.34 -8.54
N THR A 319 -0.40 -17.66 -8.44
CA THR A 319 0.39 -18.58 -9.25
C THR A 319 -0.47 -19.79 -9.64
N TYR A 320 0.08 -20.76 -10.33
CA TYR A 320 -0.65 -22.02 -10.60
C TYR A 320 -1.01 -22.79 -9.30
N LYS A 321 -0.29 -22.56 -8.18
CA LYS A 321 -0.57 -23.17 -6.86
C LYS A 321 -1.46 -22.30 -5.98
N VAL A 322 -1.36 -21.00 -6.11
CA VAL A 322 -2.11 -20.01 -5.30
C VAL A 322 -3.07 -19.27 -6.23
N ARG A 323 -4.35 -19.60 -6.13
CA ARG A 323 -5.39 -18.94 -6.94
C ARG A 323 -5.72 -17.56 -6.36
N PRO A 324 -6.27 -16.63 -7.17
CA PRO A 324 -6.81 -15.38 -6.65
C PRO A 324 -7.88 -15.63 -5.59
N GLN A 325 -7.91 -14.77 -4.59
CA GLN A 325 -9.04 -14.73 -3.65
C GLN A 325 -10.20 -13.99 -4.31
N ILE A 326 -11.39 -14.51 -4.14
CA ILE A 326 -12.64 -13.91 -4.62
C ILE A 326 -13.51 -13.70 -3.40
N SER A 327 -13.99 -12.47 -3.21
CA SER A 327 -14.91 -12.14 -2.14
C SER A 327 -16.19 -11.50 -2.69
N TRP A 328 -17.32 -11.85 -2.07
CA TRP A 328 -18.57 -11.15 -2.19
C TRP A 328 -18.88 -10.47 -0.86
N LEU A 329 -19.09 -9.18 -0.91
CA LEU A 329 -19.47 -8.39 0.27
C LEU A 329 -20.91 -7.91 0.07
N TYR A 330 -21.76 -8.23 1.03
CA TYR A 330 -23.13 -7.75 1.13
C TYR A 330 -23.21 -6.89 2.38
N ALA A 331 -23.77 -5.71 2.28
CA ALA A 331 -24.00 -4.84 3.43
C ALA A 331 -25.37 -4.19 3.32
N ALA A 332 -26.03 -4.04 4.48
CA ALA A 332 -27.25 -3.26 4.62
C ALA A 332 -27.14 -2.42 5.90
N GLY A 333 -27.70 -1.23 5.90
CA GLY A 333 -27.66 -0.34 7.05
C GLY A 333 -28.83 0.64 7.05
N LEU A 334 -29.27 0.97 8.26
CA LEU A 334 -30.24 2.01 8.58
C LEU A 334 -29.51 3.20 9.19
N PHE A 335 -29.79 4.39 8.71
CA PHE A 335 -29.20 5.65 9.15
C PHE A 335 -30.32 6.60 9.58
N LYS A 336 -30.21 7.15 10.76
CA LYS A 336 -31.20 8.11 11.27
C LYS A 336 -30.51 9.26 11.98
N ASN A 337 -30.93 10.47 11.61
CA ASN A 337 -30.57 11.70 12.26
C ASN A 337 -31.69 12.13 13.22
N PHE A 338 -31.35 12.79 14.30
CA PHE A 338 -32.30 13.30 15.30
C PHE A 338 -31.97 14.75 15.64
N ARG A 339 -32.98 15.51 16.03
CA ARG A 339 -32.86 16.89 16.51
C ARG A 339 -32.08 17.79 15.55
N ASP A 340 -32.57 17.95 14.33
CA ASP A 340 -31.96 18.80 13.27
C ASP A 340 -30.49 18.43 13.01
N ASN A 341 -30.19 17.13 12.87
CA ASN A 341 -28.85 16.58 12.66
C ASN A 341 -27.86 16.74 13.84
N MET A 342 -28.34 17.03 15.05
CA MET A 342 -27.47 17.10 16.23
C MET A 342 -26.92 15.72 16.64
N TYR A 343 -27.69 14.67 16.41
CA TYR A 343 -27.30 13.27 16.69
C TYR A 343 -27.49 12.41 15.44
N GLU A 344 -26.48 11.63 15.10
CA GLU A 344 -26.49 10.67 13.99
C GLU A 344 -26.34 9.26 14.53
N THR A 345 -27.21 8.34 14.12
CA THR A 345 -27.19 6.93 14.50
C THR A 345 -27.18 6.05 13.26
N SER A 346 -26.41 4.98 13.31
CA SER A 346 -26.38 3.98 12.22
C SER A 346 -26.24 2.57 12.77
N VAL A 347 -26.92 1.64 12.13
CA VAL A 347 -26.86 0.19 12.39
C VAL A 347 -26.62 -0.53 11.09
#